data_8cc4cd4d7d0cd51ffe131b6c2b2f6df1
#
_entry.id   8cc4cd4d7d0cd51ffe131b6c2b2f6df1
#
_cell.length_a   1.000
_cell.length_b   1.000
_cell.length_c   1.000
_cell.angle_alpha   90.00
_cell.angle_beta   90.00
_cell.angle_gamma   90.00
#
_symmetry.space_group_name_H-M   'P 1'
#
loop_
_entity.id
_entity.type
_entity.pdbx_description
1 polymer ?
#
loop_
_entity_poly.entity_id
_entity_poly.type
_entity_poly.pdbx_seq_one_letter_code
_entity_poly.pdbx_strand_id
1 'polypeptide(L)'
;MTTLESAIRQIDRESRELLQQTFDVVNANFGKLFPALFGGGQARLILTGEEILDSGVQVIAQPPGKRNTSIHLLSGGEKALTATSLVFALFQINPAPFCLLDEVDAPLDDPNTERFCKLVRQMSAQTQFLFITHNKITME
;
A
#
# COMPACT_ATOMS: atom_id res chain seq x y z
N MET A 1 -23.67 -32.28 13.29
CA MET A 1 -23.96 -31.48 12.06
C MET A 1 -24.27 -30.03 12.41
N THR A 2 -25.27 -29.73 13.23
CA THR A 2 -25.60 -28.33 13.64
C THR A 2 -24.48 -27.58 14.31
N THR A 3 -23.66 -28.24 15.14
CA THR A 3 -22.52 -27.61 15.83
C THR A 3 -21.42 -27.18 14.85
N LEU A 4 -21.14 -28.03 13.84
CA LEU A 4 -20.15 -27.72 12.81
C LEU A 4 -20.62 -26.58 11.90
N GLU A 5 -21.89 -26.60 11.50
CA GLU A 5 -22.47 -25.51 10.72
C GLU A 5 -22.46 -24.18 11.46
N SER A 6 -22.75 -24.21 12.76
CA SER A 6 -22.69 -23.00 13.61
C SER A 6 -21.26 -22.48 13.70
N ALA A 7 -20.25 -23.34 13.87
CA ALA A 7 -18.85 -22.97 13.89
C ALA A 7 -18.40 -22.36 12.55
N ILE A 8 -18.81 -22.93 11.43
CA ILE A 8 -18.51 -22.41 10.10
C ILE A 8 -19.13 -21.02 9.91
N ARG A 9 -20.37 -20.83 10.28
CA ARG A 9 -21.04 -19.52 10.20
C ARG A 9 -20.38 -18.46 11.08
N GLN A 10 -19.94 -18.86 12.26
CA GLN A 10 -19.22 -17.94 13.14
C GLN A 10 -17.87 -17.51 12.56
N ILE A 11 -17.10 -18.47 12.06
CA ILE A 11 -15.79 -18.20 11.40
C ILE A 11 -16.01 -17.30 10.19
N ASP A 12 -17.00 -17.59 9.37
CA ASP A 12 -17.34 -16.79 8.19
C ASP A 12 -17.66 -15.34 8.56
N ARG A 13 -18.50 -15.14 9.56
CA ARG A 13 -18.84 -13.79 10.04
C ARG A 13 -17.64 -13.04 10.62
N GLU A 14 -16.87 -13.68 11.50
CA GLU A 14 -15.68 -13.08 12.09
C GLU A 14 -14.62 -12.74 11.03
N SER A 15 -14.45 -13.61 10.03
CA SER A 15 -13.55 -13.38 8.91
C SER A 15 -13.96 -12.18 8.07
N ARG A 16 -15.27 -12.03 7.81
CA ARG A 16 -15.80 -10.87 7.07
C ARG A 16 -15.59 -9.58 7.83
N GLU A 17 -15.88 -9.55 9.12
CA GLU A 17 -15.69 -8.38 9.96
C GLU A 17 -14.21 -7.99 10.04
N LEU A 18 -13.31 -8.95 10.27
CA LEU A 18 -11.89 -8.71 10.35
C LEU A 18 -11.31 -8.22 9.02
N LEU A 19 -11.71 -8.83 7.90
CA LEU A 19 -11.27 -8.42 6.58
C LEU A 19 -11.77 -7.02 6.22
N GLN A 20 -13.02 -6.69 6.55
CA GLN A 20 -13.58 -5.35 6.33
C GLN A 20 -12.84 -4.30 7.16
N GLN A 21 -12.59 -4.56 8.43
CA GLN A 21 -11.84 -3.65 9.31
C GLN A 21 -10.41 -3.45 8.79
N THR A 22 -9.73 -4.51 8.41
CA THR A 22 -8.37 -4.46 7.87
C THR A 22 -8.36 -3.68 6.55
N PHE A 23 -9.30 -3.93 5.66
CA PHE A 23 -9.44 -3.19 4.41
C PHE A 23 -9.62 -1.69 4.65
N ASP A 24 -10.51 -1.32 5.58
CA ASP A 24 -10.78 0.08 5.89
C ASP A 24 -9.53 0.78 6.45
N VAL A 25 -8.78 0.13 7.31
CA VAL A 25 -7.53 0.68 7.88
C VAL A 25 -6.44 0.80 6.81
N VAL A 26 -6.25 -0.22 5.99
CA VAL A 26 -5.27 -0.18 4.87
C VAL A 26 -5.63 0.93 3.91
N ASN A 27 -6.90 1.05 3.55
CA ASN A 27 -7.38 2.08 2.63
C ASN A 27 -7.15 3.49 3.19
N ALA A 28 -7.41 3.71 4.48
CA ALA A 28 -7.14 4.97 5.15
C ALA A 28 -5.64 5.30 5.17
N ASN A 29 -4.78 4.34 5.51
CA ASN A 29 -3.33 4.50 5.51
C ASN A 29 -2.79 4.78 4.11
N PHE A 30 -3.26 4.05 3.11
CA PHE A 30 -2.90 4.25 1.71
C PHE A 30 -3.28 5.65 1.22
N GLY A 31 -4.48 6.11 1.56
CA GLY A 31 -4.95 7.46 1.24
C GLY A 31 -4.13 8.57 1.88
N LYS A 32 -3.45 8.31 3.00
CA LYS A 32 -2.52 9.25 3.66
C LYS A 32 -1.11 9.18 3.09
N LEU A 33 -0.61 7.97 2.81
CA LEU A 33 0.77 7.77 2.34
C LEU A 33 0.94 8.20 0.89
N PHE A 34 -0.06 8.00 0.05
CA PHE A 34 0.02 8.35 -1.36
C PHE A 34 0.32 9.85 -1.58
N PRO A 35 -0.42 10.79 -0.96
CA PRO A 35 -0.09 12.22 -1.09
C PRO A 35 1.28 12.57 -0.53
N ALA A 36 1.72 11.88 0.53
CA ALA A 36 3.04 12.12 1.13
C ALA A 36 4.17 11.75 0.16
N LEU A 37 4.02 10.69 -0.62
CA LEU A 37 5.01 10.26 -1.61
C LEU A 37 4.94 11.06 -2.91
N PHE A 38 3.74 11.38 -3.38
CA PHE A 38 3.54 12.11 -4.65
C PHE A 38 3.58 13.63 -4.50
N GLY A 39 3.56 14.14 -3.27
CA GLY A 39 3.43 15.59 -3.03
C GLY A 39 2.03 16.11 -3.31
N GLY A 40 1.02 15.29 -3.23
CA GLY A 40 -0.39 15.58 -3.49
C GLY A 40 -1.11 14.42 -4.16
N GLY A 41 -2.29 14.67 -4.69
CA GLY A 41 -3.12 13.66 -5.32
C GLY A 41 -3.93 12.84 -4.34
N GLN A 42 -4.55 11.80 -4.83
CA GLN A 42 -5.41 10.91 -4.06
C GLN A 42 -5.22 9.46 -4.52
N ALA A 43 -5.39 8.52 -3.61
CA ALA A 43 -5.48 7.12 -3.95
C ALA A 43 -6.43 6.40 -3.00
N ARG A 44 -7.04 5.35 -3.50
CA ARG A 44 -7.94 4.50 -2.72
C ARG A 44 -7.97 3.09 -3.27
N LEU A 45 -8.37 2.17 -2.41
CA LEU A 45 -8.69 0.81 -2.78
C LEU A 45 -10.21 0.68 -2.90
N ILE A 46 -10.67 -0.08 -3.88
CA ILE A 46 -12.07 -0.44 -4.02
C ILE A 46 -12.21 -1.95 -4.15
N LEU A 47 -13.28 -2.48 -3.57
CA LEU A 47 -13.65 -3.89 -3.74
C LEU A 47 -14.39 -4.05 -5.07
N THR A 48 -14.08 -5.12 -5.80
CA THR A 48 -14.65 -5.37 -7.14
C THR A 48 -15.91 -6.23 -7.11
N GLY A 49 -16.31 -6.74 -5.93
CA GLY A 49 -17.49 -7.57 -5.75
C GLY A 49 -18.32 -7.12 -4.56
N GLU A 50 -19.54 -7.65 -4.46
CA GLU A 50 -20.44 -7.36 -3.34
C GLU A 50 -20.04 -8.12 -2.07
N GLU A 51 -19.50 -9.33 -2.26
CA GLU A 51 -19.11 -10.21 -1.16
C GLU A 51 -17.63 -10.06 -0.86
N ILE A 52 -17.30 -9.58 0.34
CA ILE A 52 -15.91 -9.22 0.69
C ILE A 52 -14.94 -10.40 0.63
N LEU A 53 -15.38 -11.61 0.98
CA LEU A 53 -14.50 -12.79 0.96
C LEU A 53 -14.15 -13.26 -0.45
N ASP A 54 -14.99 -12.95 -1.43
CA ASP A 54 -14.81 -13.33 -2.83
C ASP A 54 -14.42 -12.16 -3.73
N SER A 55 -14.29 -10.97 -3.15
CA SER A 55 -13.96 -9.75 -3.90
C SER A 55 -12.47 -9.67 -4.22
N GLY A 56 -12.16 -9.16 -5.41
CA GLY A 56 -10.85 -8.62 -5.71
C GLY A 56 -10.70 -7.20 -5.17
N VAL A 57 -9.49 -6.70 -5.17
CA VAL A 57 -9.17 -5.32 -4.79
C VAL A 57 -8.58 -4.60 -6.00
N GLN A 58 -9.14 -3.44 -6.30
CA GLN A 58 -8.64 -2.56 -7.36
C GLN A 58 -8.03 -1.30 -6.76
N VAL A 59 -6.87 -0.90 -7.28
CA VAL A 59 -6.18 0.33 -6.90
C VAL A 59 -6.60 1.43 -7.87
N ILE A 60 -7.16 2.51 -7.34
CA ILE A 60 -7.45 3.73 -8.08
C ILE A 60 -6.53 4.83 -7.56
N ALA A 61 -5.77 5.42 -8.44
CA ALA A 61 -4.81 6.47 -8.10
C ALA A 61 -4.99 7.69 -8.99
N GLN A 62 -4.82 8.85 -8.39
CA GLN A 62 -4.83 10.14 -9.07
C GLN A 62 -3.59 10.92 -8.63
N PRO A 63 -2.47 10.79 -9.33
CA PRO A 63 -1.31 11.65 -9.11
C PRO A 63 -1.68 13.14 -9.32
N PRO A 64 -0.90 14.07 -8.74
CA PRO A 64 -1.17 15.50 -8.92
C PRO A 64 -1.28 15.89 -10.40
N GLY A 65 -2.34 16.61 -10.74
CA GLY A 65 -2.61 17.08 -12.11
C GLY A 65 -3.16 16.03 -13.08
N LYS A 66 -3.41 14.81 -12.63
CA LYS A 66 -3.96 13.72 -13.45
C LYS A 66 -5.38 13.35 -13.03
N ARG A 67 -6.09 12.65 -13.92
CA ARG A 67 -7.43 12.11 -13.62
C ARG A 67 -7.29 10.79 -12.85
N ASN A 68 -8.33 10.42 -12.12
CA ASN A 68 -8.44 9.11 -11.49
C ASN A 68 -8.26 8.01 -12.54
N THR A 69 -7.36 7.08 -12.27
CA THR A 69 -7.06 6.01 -13.20
C THR A 69 -6.67 4.73 -12.46
N SER A 70 -6.82 3.60 -13.14
CA SER A 70 -6.29 2.33 -12.66
C SER A 70 -4.76 2.37 -12.67
N ILE A 71 -4.14 1.63 -11.74
CA ILE A 71 -2.68 1.51 -11.65
C ILE A 71 -2.02 1.10 -12.98
N HIS A 72 -2.73 0.37 -13.82
CA HIS A 72 -2.22 -0.07 -15.13
C HIS A 72 -1.98 1.08 -16.11
N LEU A 73 -2.64 2.22 -15.93
CA LEU A 73 -2.53 3.38 -16.79
C LEU A 73 -1.51 4.42 -16.31
N LEU A 74 -0.86 4.17 -15.16
CA LEU A 74 0.18 5.03 -14.63
C LEU A 74 1.52 4.78 -15.31
N SER A 75 2.41 5.78 -15.26
CA SER A 75 3.81 5.61 -15.68
C SER A 75 4.54 4.62 -14.78
N GLY A 76 5.70 4.12 -15.20
CA GLY A 76 6.51 3.18 -14.42
C GLY A 76 6.87 3.71 -13.03
N GLY A 77 7.30 4.96 -12.93
CA GLY A 77 7.61 5.61 -11.66
C GLY A 77 6.39 5.80 -10.77
N GLU A 78 5.27 6.20 -11.36
CA GLU A 78 4.00 6.34 -10.65
C GLU A 78 3.49 4.99 -10.12
N LYS A 79 3.62 3.92 -10.92
CA LYS A 79 3.29 2.56 -10.46
C LYS A 79 4.15 2.13 -9.28
N ALA A 80 5.46 2.38 -9.36
CA ALA A 80 6.39 2.01 -8.29
C ALA A 80 6.06 2.73 -6.99
N LEU A 81 5.81 4.04 -7.02
CA LEU A 81 5.41 4.83 -5.85
C LEU A 81 4.05 4.39 -5.30
N THR A 82 3.09 4.12 -6.16
CA THR A 82 1.76 3.64 -5.75
C THR A 82 1.87 2.29 -5.05
N ALA A 83 2.62 1.36 -5.61
CA ALA A 83 2.87 0.05 -5.00
C ALA A 83 3.59 0.18 -3.65
N THR A 84 4.58 1.05 -3.56
CA THR A 84 5.32 1.33 -2.32
C THR A 84 4.40 1.91 -1.25
N SER A 85 3.53 2.85 -1.62
CA SER A 85 2.52 3.43 -0.70
C SER A 85 1.62 2.35 -0.12
N LEU A 86 1.18 1.40 -0.95
CA LEU A 86 0.32 0.30 -0.52
C LEU A 86 1.05 -0.66 0.41
N VAL A 87 2.29 -1.05 0.09
CA VAL A 87 3.10 -1.93 0.94
C VAL A 87 3.33 -1.29 2.30
N PHE A 88 3.65 0.00 2.35
CA PHE A 88 3.86 0.72 3.60
C PHE A 88 2.55 0.93 4.39
N ALA A 89 1.41 1.08 3.71
CA ALA A 89 0.11 1.09 4.36
C ALA A 89 -0.17 -0.23 5.11
N LEU A 90 0.22 -1.36 4.52
CA LEU A 90 0.15 -2.67 5.17
C LEU A 90 1.11 -2.77 6.36
N PHE A 91 2.33 -2.25 6.24
CA PHE A 91 3.33 -2.27 7.31
C PHE A 91 2.94 -1.44 8.53
N GLN A 92 2.12 -0.42 8.36
CA GLN A 92 1.59 0.35 9.50
C GLN A 92 0.66 -0.46 10.40
N ILE A 93 0.01 -1.49 9.85
CA ILE A 93 -0.85 -2.39 10.62
C ILE A 93 -0.03 -3.50 11.26
N ASN A 94 0.86 -4.11 10.47
CA ASN A 94 1.67 -5.24 10.89
C ASN A 94 3.11 -5.05 10.39
N PRO A 95 3.94 -4.29 11.14
CA PRO A 95 5.31 -4.02 10.73
C PRO A 95 6.12 -5.30 10.59
N ALA A 96 6.79 -5.46 9.46
CA ALA A 96 7.75 -6.51 9.27
C ALA A 96 9.03 -6.22 10.07
N PRO A 97 9.73 -7.22 10.61
CA PRO A 97 11.00 -6.99 11.30
C PRO A 97 12.09 -6.45 10.37
N PHE A 98 12.08 -6.85 9.11
CA PHE A 98 12.97 -6.32 8.07
C PHE A 98 12.27 -6.30 6.72
N CYS A 99 12.74 -5.46 5.82
CA CYS A 99 12.23 -5.30 4.46
C CYS A 99 13.39 -5.13 3.49
N LEU A 100 13.40 -5.91 2.42
CA LEU A 100 14.37 -5.78 1.34
C LEU A 100 13.73 -5.04 0.16
N LEU A 101 14.34 -3.94 -0.24
CA LEU A 101 13.89 -3.12 -1.36
C LEU A 101 14.97 -3.15 -2.46
N ASP A 102 14.64 -3.78 -3.57
CA ASP A 102 15.55 -4.00 -4.69
C ASP A 102 15.22 -3.05 -5.84
N GLU A 103 16.03 -2.01 -6.00
CA GLU A 103 15.94 -1.01 -7.07
C GLU A 103 14.54 -0.39 -7.25
N VAL A 104 13.76 -0.27 -6.18
CA VAL A 104 12.40 0.29 -6.23
C VAL A 104 12.38 1.78 -6.55
N ASP A 105 13.49 2.47 -6.33
CA ASP A 105 13.71 3.89 -6.61
C ASP A 105 14.22 4.16 -8.03
N ALA A 106 14.60 3.14 -8.79
CA ALA A 106 15.15 3.30 -10.13
C ALA A 106 14.25 4.11 -11.09
N PRO A 107 12.91 3.93 -11.11
CA PRO A 107 12.02 4.70 -11.96
C PRO A 107 11.61 6.05 -11.39
N LEU A 108 12.13 6.47 -10.22
CA LEU A 108 11.74 7.71 -9.56
C LEU A 108 12.63 8.88 -10.01
N ASP A 109 12.04 10.06 -10.12
CA ASP A 109 12.78 11.32 -10.25
C ASP A 109 13.31 11.77 -8.87
N ASP A 110 14.17 12.77 -8.84
CA ASP A 110 14.83 13.23 -7.62
C ASP A 110 13.84 13.66 -6.52
N PRO A 111 12.80 14.50 -6.78
CA PRO A 111 11.84 14.88 -5.75
C PRO A 111 11.07 13.68 -5.16
N ASN A 112 10.72 12.72 -6.00
CA ASN A 112 10.02 11.52 -5.55
C ASN A 112 10.96 10.58 -4.78
N THR A 113 12.23 10.50 -5.18
CA THR A 113 13.25 9.77 -4.42
C THR A 113 13.46 10.35 -3.03
N GLU A 114 13.52 11.67 -2.89
CA GLU A 114 13.63 12.32 -1.57
C GLU A 114 12.42 12.02 -0.67
N ARG A 115 11.21 12.09 -1.22
CA ARG A 115 9.99 11.75 -0.49
C ARG A 115 9.96 10.29 -0.05
N PHE A 116 10.38 9.40 -0.94
CA PHE A 116 10.52 7.98 -0.65
C PHE A 116 11.52 7.75 0.50
N CYS A 117 12.71 8.33 0.43
CA CYS A 117 13.73 8.21 1.48
C CYS A 117 13.23 8.75 2.82
N LYS A 118 12.53 9.88 2.81
CA LYS A 118 11.95 10.45 4.03
C LYS A 118 10.93 9.51 4.67
N LEU A 119 10.06 8.90 3.87
CA LEU A 119 9.08 7.94 4.38
C LEU A 119 9.75 6.69 4.95
N VAL A 120 10.76 6.16 4.26
CA VAL A 120 11.52 5.00 4.75
C VAL A 120 12.21 5.32 6.08
N ARG A 121 12.80 6.49 6.24
CA ARG A 121 13.39 6.92 7.52
C ARG A 121 12.35 6.95 8.65
N GLN A 122 11.14 7.42 8.38
CA GLN A 122 10.06 7.39 9.38
C GLN A 122 9.66 5.97 9.77
N MET A 123 9.62 5.06 8.81
CA MET A 123 9.24 3.67 9.04
C MET A 123 10.38 2.83 9.62
N SER A 124 11.62 3.27 9.52
CA SER A 124 12.79 2.56 10.05
C SER A 124 12.82 2.47 11.58
N ALA A 125 11.97 3.24 12.26
CA ALA A 125 11.79 3.11 13.71
C ALA A 125 11.23 1.73 14.12
N GLN A 126 10.49 1.06 13.23
CA GLN A 126 9.83 -0.21 13.49
C GLN A 126 10.31 -1.35 12.59
N THR A 127 10.96 -1.05 11.48
CA THR A 127 11.36 -2.01 10.47
C THR A 127 12.80 -1.72 10.02
N GLN A 128 13.63 -2.75 9.95
CA GLN A 128 14.95 -2.63 9.36
C GLN A 128 14.86 -2.76 7.84
N PHE A 129 15.38 -1.76 7.11
CA PHE A 129 15.38 -1.77 5.66
C PHE A 129 16.75 -2.11 5.09
N LEU A 130 16.75 -2.94 4.07
CA LEU A 130 17.91 -3.26 3.22
C LEU A 130 17.62 -2.76 1.81
N PHE A 131 18.53 -1.97 1.27
CA PHE A 131 18.38 -1.39 -0.06
C PHE A 131 19.41 -1.94 -1.04
N ILE A 132 18.94 -2.22 -2.24
CA ILE A 132 19.78 -2.36 -3.42
C ILE A 132 19.44 -1.19 -4.33
N THR A 133 20.37 -0.27 -4.53
CA THR A 133 20.14 0.95 -5.29
C THR A 133 21.39 1.43 -6.00
N HIS A 134 21.21 2.11 -7.12
CA HIS A 134 22.22 2.87 -7.83
C HIS A 134 22.00 4.39 -7.72
N ASN A 135 20.95 4.81 -7.02
CA ASN A 135 20.59 6.21 -6.86
C ASN A 135 21.39 6.83 -5.71
N LYS A 136 22.12 7.91 -6.00
CA LYS A 136 22.97 8.61 -5.01
C LYS A 136 22.16 9.19 -3.85
N ILE A 137 20.97 9.73 -4.14
CA ILE A 137 20.08 10.31 -3.11
C ILE A 137 19.64 9.24 -2.11
N THR A 138 19.36 8.03 -2.58
CA THR A 138 18.98 6.92 -1.70
C THR A 138 20.15 6.41 -0.84
N MET A 139 21.39 6.56 -1.32
CA MET A 139 22.60 6.12 -0.62
C MET A 139 23.00 7.06 0.55
N GLU A 140 22.60 8.33 0.52
CA GLU A 140 22.86 9.34 1.55
C GLU A 140 21.87 9.27 2.72
#